data_dacd32f27bdf24ae63de889247d7b6fc
#
_entry.id   dacd32f27bdf24ae63de889247d7b6fc
#
_cell.length_a   1.000
_cell.length_b   1.000
_cell.length_c   1.000
_cell.angle_alpha   90.00
_cell.angle_beta   90.00
_cell.angle_gamma   90.00
#
_symmetry.space_group_name_H-M   'P 1'
#
loop_
_entity.id
_entity.type
_entity.pdbx_description
1 polymer ?
#
loop_
_entity_poly.entity_id
_entity_poly.type
_entity_poly.pdbx_seq_one_letter_code
_entity_poly.pdbx_strand_id
1 'polypeptide(L)'
;MKNYKITVQYDGTRYKGWQVQKATEATIQGKLQNVLSKLAGHPVEVIGSGRTDAGVHAAGQVANFHMDEHFSVEEICDNLNEFLPEDIAITEIAEVDDR
;
A
#
# COMPACT_ATOMS: atom_id res chain seq x y z
N MET A 1 13.67 6.48 -10.17
CA MET A 1 12.44 5.79 -9.72
C MET A 1 11.22 6.62 -10.02
N LYS A 2 10.13 5.98 -10.30
CA LYS A 2 8.85 6.65 -10.52
C LYS A 2 8.05 6.71 -9.22
N ASN A 3 7.27 7.76 -9.07
CA ASN A 3 6.35 7.93 -7.96
C ASN A 3 4.96 7.44 -8.39
N TYR A 4 4.36 6.59 -7.58
CA TYR A 4 3.02 6.07 -7.81
C TYR A 4 2.10 6.48 -6.67
N LYS A 5 0.86 6.81 -7.04
CA LYS A 5 -0.21 7.11 -6.10
C LYS A 5 -1.24 6.00 -6.18
N ILE A 6 -1.60 5.45 -5.03
CA ILE A 6 -2.62 4.41 -4.94
C ILE A 6 -3.76 4.87 -4.04
N THR A 7 -4.94 4.35 -4.33
CA THR A 7 -6.10 4.47 -3.44
C THR A 7 -6.38 3.10 -2.87
N VAL A 8 -6.41 3.02 -1.55
CA VAL A 8 -6.52 1.76 -0.81
C VAL A 8 -7.85 1.71 -0.07
N GLN A 9 -8.57 0.61 -0.26
CA GLN A 9 -9.79 0.32 0.49
C GLN A 9 -9.49 -0.83 1.44
N TYR A 10 -9.90 -0.72 2.70
CA TYR A 10 -9.66 -1.81 3.65
C TYR A 10 -10.68 -1.86 4.76
N ASP A 11 -10.89 -3.08 5.26
CA ASP A 11 -11.60 -3.36 6.50
C ASP A 11 -10.55 -3.43 7.61
N GLY A 12 -10.56 -2.47 8.51
CA GLY A 12 -9.55 -2.32 9.55
C GLY A 12 -9.70 -3.25 10.75
N THR A 13 -10.72 -4.11 10.77
CA THR A 13 -11.06 -4.94 11.95
C THR A 13 -9.88 -5.76 12.46
N ARG A 14 -9.08 -6.34 11.57
CA ARG A 14 -7.95 -7.21 11.94
C ARG A 14 -6.61 -6.48 12.02
N TYR A 15 -6.61 -5.15 11.87
CA TYR A 15 -5.37 -4.37 11.77
C TYR A 15 -5.21 -3.41 12.93
N LYS A 16 -3.96 -3.13 13.28
CA LYS A 16 -3.56 -2.20 14.34
C LYS A 16 -3.39 -0.78 13.79
N GLY A 17 -4.21 -0.40 12.81
CA GLY A 17 -4.19 0.89 12.16
C GLY A 17 -3.39 0.90 10.87
N TRP A 18 -3.20 2.08 10.32
CA TRP A 18 -2.48 2.26 9.05
C TRP A 18 -0.97 2.11 9.22
N GLN A 19 -0.40 2.82 10.20
CA GLN A 19 1.04 3.01 10.29
C GLN A 19 1.79 1.79 10.84
N VAL A 20 2.91 1.46 10.21
CA VAL A 20 3.82 0.40 10.67
C VAL A 20 4.25 0.67 12.12
N GLN A 21 4.23 -0.38 12.95
CA GLN A 21 4.60 -0.35 14.35
C GLN A 21 5.64 -1.44 14.63
N LYS A 22 6.53 -1.18 15.59
CA LYS A 22 7.56 -2.15 15.97
C LYS A 22 6.98 -3.41 16.61
N ALA A 23 5.84 -3.29 17.28
CA ALA A 23 5.25 -4.38 18.04
C ALA A 23 4.41 -5.34 17.19
N THR A 24 4.04 -4.98 15.97
CA THR A 24 3.18 -5.81 15.14
C THR A 24 3.39 -5.52 13.66
N GLU A 25 3.23 -6.55 12.84
CA GLU A 25 3.19 -6.43 11.37
C GLU A 25 1.76 -6.31 10.85
N ALA A 26 0.76 -6.37 11.75
CA ALA A 26 -0.65 -6.32 11.37
C ALA A 26 -1.14 -4.89 11.14
N THR A 27 -0.48 -4.15 10.24
CA THR A 27 -0.86 -2.81 9.83
C THR A 27 -1.07 -2.76 8.32
N ILE A 28 -1.90 -1.83 7.86
CA ILE A 28 -2.18 -1.68 6.42
C ILE A 28 -0.91 -1.33 5.66
N GLN A 29 -0.17 -0.35 6.15
CA GLN A 29 1.10 0.07 5.55
C GLN A 29 2.10 -1.09 5.48
N GLY A 30 2.20 -1.88 6.55
CA GLY A 30 3.11 -3.02 6.59
C GLY A 30 2.77 -4.08 5.56
N LYS A 31 1.48 -4.37 5.36
CA LYS A 31 1.05 -5.32 4.34
C LYS A 31 1.36 -4.84 2.93
N LEU A 32 1.11 -3.57 2.65
CA LEU A 32 1.44 -2.96 1.36
C LEU A 32 2.94 -3.00 1.10
N GLN A 33 3.75 -2.62 2.07
CA GLN A 33 5.21 -2.61 1.93
C GLN A 33 5.78 -4.01 1.69
N ASN A 34 5.23 -5.04 2.35
CA ASN A 34 5.65 -6.41 2.14
C ASN A 34 5.47 -6.86 0.69
N VAL A 35 4.28 -6.64 0.13
CA VAL A 35 3.99 -7.04 -1.25
C VAL A 35 4.85 -6.27 -2.25
N LEU A 36 4.93 -4.95 -2.09
CA LEU A 36 5.71 -4.10 -2.99
C LEU A 36 7.20 -4.39 -2.91
N SER A 37 7.73 -4.64 -1.72
CA SER A 37 9.14 -4.96 -1.53
C SER A 37 9.51 -6.29 -2.18
N LYS A 38 8.64 -7.28 -2.13
CA LYS A 38 8.85 -8.56 -2.81
C LYS A 38 8.83 -8.40 -4.32
N LEU A 39 7.91 -7.60 -4.84
CA LEU A 39 7.83 -7.32 -6.27
C LEU A 39 9.06 -6.57 -6.77
N ALA A 40 9.49 -5.57 -6.03
CA ALA A 40 10.63 -4.72 -6.42
C ALA A 40 11.99 -5.40 -6.21
N GLY A 41 12.08 -6.36 -5.30
CA GLY A 41 13.35 -6.99 -4.93
C GLY A 41 14.20 -6.16 -3.97
N HIS A 42 13.64 -5.10 -3.41
CA HIS A 42 14.28 -4.24 -2.40
C HIS A 42 13.21 -3.58 -1.55
N PRO A 43 13.55 -3.02 -0.37
CA PRO A 43 12.55 -2.37 0.47
C PRO A 43 11.87 -1.20 -0.24
N VAL A 44 10.54 -1.16 -0.15
CA VAL A 44 9.71 -0.08 -0.70
C VAL A 44 8.93 0.53 0.47
N GLU A 45 9.05 1.84 0.65
CA GLU A 45 8.31 2.58 1.66
C GLU A 45 7.02 3.13 1.08
N VAL A 46 5.91 2.93 1.79
CA VAL A 46 4.60 3.45 1.42
C VAL A 46 4.25 4.60 2.37
N ILE A 47 3.94 5.76 1.82
CA ILE A 47 3.62 6.95 2.60
C ILE A 47 2.14 7.27 2.44
N GLY A 48 1.37 7.17 3.53
CA GLY A 48 -0.05 7.51 3.52
C GLY A 48 -0.27 9.01 3.66
N SER A 49 -1.32 9.52 3.03
CA SER A 49 -1.73 10.92 3.17
C SER A 49 -2.45 11.20 4.49
N GLY A 50 -2.88 10.14 5.18
CA GLY A 50 -3.51 10.21 6.49
C GLY A 50 -3.25 8.94 7.27
N ARG A 51 -3.77 8.87 8.49
CA ARG A 51 -3.61 7.71 9.35
C ARG A 51 -4.97 7.29 9.89
N THR A 52 -5.14 6.00 10.10
CA THR A 52 -6.30 5.45 10.80
C THR A 52 -5.84 4.68 12.03
N ASP A 53 -6.67 4.68 13.07
CA ASP A 53 -6.43 3.93 14.28
C ASP A 53 -6.79 2.46 14.10
N ALA A 54 -6.43 1.63 15.08
CA ALA A 54 -6.76 0.21 15.07
C ALA A 54 -8.27 -0.01 14.90
N GLY A 55 -8.64 -0.92 14.02
CA GLY A 55 -10.03 -1.27 13.77
C GLY A 55 -10.80 -0.33 12.88
N VAL A 56 -10.20 0.77 12.45
CA VAL A 56 -10.87 1.75 11.58
C VAL A 56 -10.81 1.31 10.13
N HIS A 57 -11.93 1.47 9.42
CA HIS A 57 -12.05 1.15 8.02
C HIS A 57 -11.78 2.37 7.15
N ALA A 58 -11.39 2.13 5.90
CA ALA A 58 -11.26 3.20 4.92
C ALA A 58 -11.83 2.75 3.58
N ALA A 59 -12.59 3.62 2.94
CA ALA A 59 -13.10 3.41 1.58
C ALA A 59 -12.14 3.95 0.52
N GLY A 60 -11.23 4.83 0.88
CA GLY A 60 -10.28 5.40 -0.08
C GLY A 60 -9.14 6.14 0.59
N GLN A 61 -8.21 5.41 1.20
CA GLN A 61 -6.98 5.99 1.74
C GLN A 61 -5.97 6.16 0.62
N VAL A 62 -5.44 7.36 0.46
CA VAL A 62 -4.45 7.66 -0.57
C VAL A 62 -3.05 7.45 -0.01
N ALA A 63 -2.18 6.82 -0.80
CA ALA A 63 -0.80 6.59 -0.43
C ALA A 63 0.11 6.69 -1.64
N ASN A 64 1.38 6.97 -1.39
CA ASN A 64 2.40 7.08 -2.43
C ASN A 64 3.56 6.15 -2.14
N PHE A 65 4.23 5.70 -3.20
CA PHE A 65 5.46 4.94 -3.09
C PHE A 65 6.31 5.13 -4.35
N HIS A 66 7.59 4.82 -4.26
CA HIS A 66 8.52 4.89 -5.37
C HIS A 66 8.97 3.49 -5.75
N MET A 67 8.98 3.18 -7.04
CA MET A 67 9.47 1.91 -7.58
C MET A 67 10.21 2.12 -8.89
N ASP A 68 10.96 1.11 -9.30
CA ASP A 68 11.68 1.11 -10.56
C ASP A 68 10.72 1.21 -11.76
N GLU A 69 11.23 1.80 -12.83
CA GLU A 69 10.45 2.06 -14.05
C GLU A 69 10.07 0.81 -14.85
N HIS A 70 10.55 -0.36 -14.45
CA HIS A 70 10.29 -1.63 -15.13
C HIS A 70 8.85 -2.11 -15.04
N PHE A 71 8.10 -1.59 -14.07
CA PHE A 71 6.75 -2.07 -13.79
C PHE A 71 5.71 -1.10 -14.31
N SER A 72 4.72 -1.61 -15.05
CA SER A 72 3.55 -0.83 -15.44
C SER A 72 2.59 -0.70 -14.25
N VAL A 73 1.70 0.30 -14.31
CA VAL A 73 0.68 0.46 -13.26
C VAL A 73 -0.21 -0.77 -13.17
N GLU A 74 -0.52 -1.41 -14.30
CA GLU A 74 -1.34 -2.62 -14.32
C GLU A 74 -0.65 -3.78 -13.61
N GLU A 75 0.64 -3.98 -13.86
CA GLU A 75 1.42 -5.03 -13.20
C GLU A 75 1.46 -4.83 -11.69
N ILE A 76 1.68 -3.60 -11.23
CA ILE A 76 1.73 -3.28 -9.81
C ILE A 76 0.36 -3.52 -9.17
N CYS A 77 -0.70 -3.02 -9.80
CA CYS A 77 -2.06 -3.18 -9.29
C CYS A 77 -2.48 -4.65 -9.19
N ASP A 78 -2.22 -5.42 -10.25
CA ASP A 78 -2.55 -6.84 -10.28
C ASP A 78 -1.79 -7.60 -9.20
N ASN A 79 -0.51 -7.29 -9.02
CA ASN A 79 0.33 -7.92 -8.01
C ASN A 79 -0.16 -7.62 -6.60
N LEU A 80 -0.49 -6.36 -6.33
CA LEU A 80 -1.02 -5.95 -5.03
C LEU A 80 -2.32 -6.69 -4.73
N ASN A 81 -3.28 -6.70 -5.66
CA ASN A 81 -4.58 -7.33 -5.44
C ASN A 81 -4.49 -8.86 -5.38
N GLU A 82 -3.49 -9.46 -6.00
CA GLU A 82 -3.27 -10.91 -5.92
C GLU A 82 -2.71 -11.35 -4.58
N PHE A 83 -1.77 -10.59 -4.02
CA PHE A 83 -1.02 -11.00 -2.82
C PHE A 83 -1.46 -10.32 -1.53
N LEU A 84 -2.24 -9.25 -1.61
CA LEU A 84 -2.80 -8.64 -0.40
C LEU A 84 -3.93 -9.51 0.18
N PRO A 85 -4.12 -9.46 1.52
CA PRO A 85 -5.28 -10.13 2.14
C PRO A 85 -6.60 -9.61 1.55
N GLU A 86 -7.66 -10.41 1.68
CA GLU A 86 -8.98 -10.10 1.13
C GLU A 86 -9.58 -8.79 1.62
N ASP A 87 -9.19 -8.36 2.82
CA ASP A 87 -9.71 -7.15 3.45
C ASP A 87 -8.92 -5.88 3.08
N ILE A 88 -7.97 -5.99 2.16
CA ILE A 88 -7.24 -4.84 1.61
C ILE A 88 -7.30 -4.92 0.08
N ALA A 89 -7.76 -3.84 -0.55
CA ALA A 89 -7.85 -3.78 -2.01
C ALA A 89 -7.33 -2.44 -2.54
N ILE A 90 -6.70 -2.49 -3.71
CA ILE A 90 -6.29 -1.29 -4.43
C ILE A 90 -7.39 -0.98 -5.44
N THR A 91 -7.99 0.18 -5.33
CA THR A 91 -9.08 0.60 -6.23
C THR A 91 -8.60 1.47 -7.36
N GLU A 92 -7.50 2.21 -7.15
CA GLU A 92 -6.91 3.06 -8.18
C GLU A 92 -5.40 3.09 -8.04
N ILE A 93 -4.71 3.24 -9.16
CA ILE A 93 -3.27 3.46 -9.20
C ILE A 93 -2.94 4.38 -10.36
N ALA A 94 -2.02 5.31 -10.14
CA ALA A 94 -1.55 6.23 -11.18
C ALA A 94 -0.08 6.59 -10.93
N GLU A 95 0.65 6.81 -12.02
CA GLU A 95 1.97 7.40 -11.96
C GLU A 95 1.80 8.90 -11.79
N VAL A 96 2.53 9.51 -10.87
CA VAL A 96 2.44 10.93 -10.58
C VAL A 96 3.84 11.56 -10.58
N ASP A 97 3.88 12.89 -10.66
CA ASP A 97 5.15 13.61 -10.63
C ASP A 97 5.82 13.47 -9.26
N ASP A 98 7.13 13.33 -9.28
CA ASP A 98 7.93 13.19 -8.07
C ASP A 98 8.32 14.59 -7.56
N ARG A 99 7.46 15.19 -6.75
CA ARG A 99 7.69 16.51 -6.17
C ARG A 99 7.54 16.50 -4.66
#